data_508163de940af891f310d91afe739a72
#
_entry.id   508163de940af891f310d91afe739a72
#
_cell.length_a   1.000
_cell.length_b   1.000
_cell.length_c   1.000
_cell.angle_alpha   90.00
_cell.angle_beta   90.00
_cell.angle_gamma   90.00
#
_symmetry.space_group_name_H-M   'P 1'
#
loop_
_entity.id
_entity.type
_entity.pdbx_description
1 polymer ?
#
loop_
_entity_poly.entity_id
_entity_poly.type
_entity_poly.pdbx_seq_one_letter_code
_entity_poly.pdbx_strand_id
1 'polypeptide(L)' 'MKVTFEWKTGRPKHTGKYLITDKYGHNEVDYWYDTEDAHKGEAGWYRHYEEDVMAWCELCDIPSYPNKVN' A
#
# COMPACT_ATOMS: atom_id res chain seq x y z
N MET A 1 0.26 -21.10 -10.48
CA MET A 1 0.16 -19.75 -10.98
C MET A 1 1.15 -18.84 -10.28
N LYS A 2 1.76 -17.95 -11.03
CA LYS A 2 2.77 -17.06 -10.49
C LYS A 2 2.16 -15.71 -10.16
N VAL A 3 2.48 -15.20 -8.99
CA VAL A 3 2.03 -13.85 -8.59
C VAL A 3 3.20 -12.91 -8.78
N THR A 4 2.95 -11.84 -9.51
CA THR A 4 3.97 -10.84 -9.78
C THR A 4 3.57 -9.53 -9.11
N PHE A 5 4.46 -8.98 -8.31
CA PHE A 5 4.25 -7.68 -7.70
C PHE A 5 4.98 -6.65 -8.52
N GLU A 6 4.25 -5.61 -8.86
CA GLU A 6 4.83 -4.52 -9.62
C GLU A 6 4.98 -3.32 -8.71
N TRP A 7 6.22 -3.06 -8.30
CA TRP A 7 6.48 -1.94 -7.39
C TRP A 7 6.29 -0.62 -8.11
N LYS A 8 5.61 0.28 -7.43
CA LYS A 8 5.37 1.63 -7.92
C LYS A 8 5.95 2.61 -6.95
N THR A 9 6.31 3.78 -7.45
CA THR A 9 6.88 4.82 -6.61
C THR A 9 5.95 6.03 -6.61
N GLY A 10 6.23 6.97 -5.72
CA GLY A 10 5.39 8.14 -5.59
C GLY A 10 4.19 7.86 -4.70
N ARG A 11 3.15 8.64 -4.90
CA ARG A 11 1.95 8.51 -4.07
C ARG A 11 0.92 7.63 -4.75
N PRO A 12 0.27 6.74 -3.99
CA PRO A 12 -0.89 6.04 -4.55
C PRO A 12 -1.96 7.05 -4.94
N LYS A 13 -2.78 6.66 -5.91
CA LYS A 13 -3.81 7.54 -6.41
C LYS A 13 -5.10 7.47 -5.60
N HIS A 14 -5.26 6.42 -4.83
CA HIS A 14 -6.51 6.18 -4.11
C HIS A 14 -6.21 5.73 -2.70
N THR A 15 -7.09 6.10 -1.78
CA THR A 15 -7.05 5.57 -0.43
C THR A 15 -7.23 4.06 -0.49
N GLY A 16 -6.42 3.36 0.27
CA GLY A 16 -6.54 1.92 0.30
C GLY A 16 -5.36 1.27 1.01
N LYS A 17 -5.38 -0.04 0.97
CA LYS A 17 -4.38 -0.86 1.62
C LYS A 17 -3.35 -1.29 0.59
N TYR A 18 -2.08 -1.14 0.95
CA TYR A 18 -1.00 -1.42 0.02
C TYR A 18 0.10 -2.18 0.71
N LEU A 19 0.82 -2.98 -0.09
CA LEU A 19 2.07 -3.55 0.38
C LEU A 19 3.15 -2.53 0.10
N ILE A 20 3.95 -2.22 1.10
CA ILE A 20 5.01 -1.23 0.94
C ILE A 20 6.35 -1.84 1.27
N THR A 21 7.40 -1.23 0.74
CA THR A 21 8.76 -1.53 1.16
C THR A 21 9.37 -0.22 1.64
N ASP A 22 10.00 -0.25 2.80
CA ASP A 22 10.55 0.95 3.36
C ASP A 22 12.05 1.06 3.07
N LYS A 23 12.65 2.18 3.49
CA LYS A 23 14.05 2.43 3.18
C LYS A 23 15.00 1.49 3.91
N TYR A 24 14.49 0.75 4.87
CA TYR A 24 15.28 -0.24 5.60
C TYR A 24 15.15 -1.63 5.01
N GLY A 25 14.39 -1.78 3.93
CA GLY A 25 14.21 -3.07 3.28
C GLY A 25 13.11 -3.93 3.87
N HIS A 26 12.27 -3.36 4.72
CA HIS A 26 11.16 -4.09 5.31
C HIS A 26 9.93 -4.01 4.42
N ASN A 27 9.21 -5.10 4.30
CA ASN A 27 7.97 -5.14 3.54
C ASN A 27 6.82 -5.31 4.50
N GLU A 28 5.86 -4.39 4.42
CA GLU A 28 4.72 -4.39 5.33
C GLU A 28 3.49 -3.92 4.59
N VAL A 29 2.34 -4.21 5.19
CA VAL A 29 1.08 -3.68 4.69
C VAL A 29 0.79 -2.40 5.45
N ASP A 30 0.44 -1.35 4.73
CA ASP A 30 0.05 -0.09 5.34
C ASP A 30 -1.13 0.48 4.57
N TYR A 31 -1.73 1.51 5.13
CA TYR A 31 -2.91 2.13 4.57
C TYR A 31 -2.54 3.52 4.10
N TRP A 32 -2.94 3.84 2.88
CA TRP A 32 -2.75 5.19 2.33
C TRP A 32 -4.06 5.93 2.39
N TYR A 33 -4.02 7.15 2.91
CA TYR A 33 -5.18 8.04 2.94
C TYR A 33 -4.93 9.18 1.96
N ASP A 34 -5.78 9.25 0.96
CA ASP A 34 -5.72 10.36 0.03
C ASP A 34 -6.27 11.62 0.72
N THR A 35 -6.05 12.76 0.11
CA THR A 35 -6.43 14.05 0.70
C THR A 35 -7.88 14.08 1.16
N GLU A 36 -8.77 13.52 0.35
CA GLU A 36 -10.18 13.54 0.68
C GLU A 36 -10.55 12.67 1.86
N ASP A 37 -9.73 11.67 2.15
CA ASP A 37 -10.05 10.73 3.20
C ASP A 37 -9.20 10.92 4.44
N ALA A 38 -8.20 11.78 4.35
CA ALA A 38 -7.30 11.99 5.46
C ALA A 38 -7.96 12.88 6.51
N HIS A 39 -7.68 12.57 7.75
CA HIS A 39 -8.31 13.28 8.87
C HIS A 39 -8.09 14.78 8.81
N LYS A 40 -6.89 15.20 8.44
CA LYS A 40 -6.56 16.63 8.41
C LYS A 40 -6.43 17.16 7.00
N GLY A 41 -6.90 16.41 6.01
CA GLY A 41 -6.83 16.85 4.63
C GLY A 41 -5.46 16.73 4.01
N GLU A 42 -4.56 16.01 4.65
CA GLU A 42 -3.23 15.78 4.13
C GLU A 42 -3.04 14.29 3.87
N ALA A 43 -2.73 13.96 2.62
CA ALA A 43 -2.51 12.58 2.25
C ALA A 43 -1.30 12.01 2.99
N GLY A 44 -1.33 10.73 3.27
CA GLY A 44 -0.21 10.11 3.93
C GLY A 44 -0.46 8.65 4.27
N TRP A 45 0.59 8.00 4.72
CA TRP A 45 0.54 6.62 5.17
C TRP A 45 0.11 6.59 6.63
N TYR A 46 -0.58 5.54 7.00
CA TYR A 46 -1.10 5.42 8.35
C TYR A 46 0.01 5.17 9.37
N ARG A 47 0.94 4.28 9.03
CA ARG A 47 1.96 3.84 10.00
C ARG A 47 3.38 4.23 9.63
N HIS A 48 3.57 4.85 8.48
CA HIS A 48 4.90 5.20 8.01
C HIS A 48 4.94 6.64 7.58
N TYR A 49 6.12 7.23 7.68
CA TYR A 49 6.32 8.54 7.07
C TYR A 49 6.47 8.36 5.57
N GLU A 50 5.95 9.29 4.82
CA GLU A 50 6.00 9.17 3.36
C GLU A 50 7.44 9.02 2.86
N GLU A 51 8.37 9.72 3.50
CA GLU A 51 9.77 9.67 3.08
C GLU A 51 10.41 8.32 3.35
N ASP A 52 9.82 7.51 4.21
CA ASP A 52 10.37 6.19 4.52
C ASP A 52 9.86 5.11 3.58
N VAL A 53 8.80 5.37 2.85
CA VAL A 53 8.23 4.39 1.93
C VAL A 53 8.92 4.54 0.59
N MET A 54 9.66 3.51 0.19
CA MET A 54 10.40 3.56 -1.06
C MET A 54 9.55 3.17 -2.25
N ALA A 55 8.65 2.22 -2.05
CA ALA A 55 7.80 1.75 -3.13
C ALA A 55 6.60 1.03 -2.53
N TRP A 56 5.57 0.85 -3.35
CA TRP A 56 4.35 0.21 -2.91
C TRP A 56 3.74 -0.57 -4.06
N CYS A 57 2.87 -1.51 -3.75
CA CYS A 57 2.08 -2.16 -4.78
C CYS A 57 0.68 -2.42 -4.25
N GLU A 58 -0.25 -2.48 -5.16
CA GLU A 58 -1.66 -2.61 -4.81
C GLU A 58 -1.97 -4.04 -4.39
N LEU A 59 -2.62 -4.16 -3.25
CA LEU A 59 -3.00 -5.48 -2.78
C LEU A 59 -4.08 -6.09 -3.63
N CYS A 60 -4.84 -5.27 -4.33
CA CYS A 60 -5.86 -5.82 -5.22
C CYS A 60 -5.26 -6.61 -6.36
N ASP A 61 -3.97 -6.46 -6.61
CA ASP A 61 -3.28 -7.26 -7.60
C ASP A 61 -2.95 -8.66 -7.08
N ILE A 62 -3.16 -8.89 -5.81
CA ILE A 62 -2.88 -10.17 -5.20
C ILE A 62 -4.15 -11.00 -5.26
N PRO A 63 -4.08 -12.23 -5.79
CA PRO A 63 -5.27 -13.06 -5.85
C PRO A 63 -5.87 -13.27 -4.47
N SER A 64 -7.17 -13.24 -4.41
CA SER A 64 -7.86 -13.48 -3.16
C SER A 64 -7.60 -14.88 -2.67
N TYR A 65 -7.61 -15.05 -1.37
CA TYR A 65 -7.55 -16.38 -0.81
C TYR A 65 -8.82 -17.12 -1.19
N PRO A 66 -8.63 -18.27 -1.82
CA PRO A 66 -9.83 -18.90 -2.40
C PRO A 66 -10.78 -19.45 -1.39
N ASN A 67 -10.54 -19.46 -0.28
CA ASN A 67 -11.44 -19.97 0.57
C ASN A 67 -12.26 -19.17 1.26
N LYS A 68 -12.37 -18.65 0.98
CA LYS A 68 -13.17 -18.02 1.56
C LYS A 68 -14.22 -18.66 1.74
N VAL A 69 -14.11 -19.54 1.78
CA VAL A 69 -14.84 -20.22 1.86
C VAL A 69 -15.32 -20.56 2.25
N ASN A 70 -15.20 -20.69 2.22
CA ASN A 70 -15.64 -21.06 2.28
C ASN A 70 -16.00 -21.16 2.42
#